data_b1e68eb3e7d0ddba37af6409d7756ffc
#
_entry.id   b1e68eb3e7d0ddba37af6409d7756ffc
#
_cell.length_a   1.000
_cell.length_b   1.000
_cell.length_c   1.000
_cell.angle_alpha   90.00
_cell.angle_beta   90.00
_cell.angle_gamma   90.00
#
_symmetry.space_group_name_H-M   'P 1'
#
loop_
_entity.id
_entity.type
_entity.pdbx_description
1 polymer ?
#
loop_
_entity_poly.entity_id
_entity_poly.type
_entity_poly.pdbx_seq_one_letter_code
_entity_poly.pdbx_strand_id
1 'polypeptide(L)'
;MTTLFGWGPMFGCQSPSPFVMKADIHLQMFGMPFDRAIADLDSVAKHKAPYVEDEGRIIEDSTFIRLHFEAKLGADLDHGLSAEQRAIATAAERMFEDRLTAIVGHERWLERDNFEHGPAAFFGAVPEPVRAAVIAETRERVRT
;
A
#
# COMPACT_ATOMS: atom_id res chain seq x y z
N MET A 1 3.18 -15.87 14.17
CA MET A 1 1.89 -15.25 13.82
C MET A 1 2.20 -14.08 12.91
N THR A 2 1.48 -13.94 11.81
CA THR A 2 1.77 -12.93 10.78
C THR A 2 0.74 -11.80 10.87
N THR A 3 1.18 -10.55 10.88
CA THR A 3 0.31 -9.36 10.90
C THR A 3 0.66 -8.42 9.79
N LEU A 4 -0.31 -8.08 8.92
CA LEU A 4 -0.21 -7.05 7.90
C LEU A 4 -0.62 -5.70 8.48
N PHE A 5 0.27 -4.74 8.43
CA PHE A 5 0.03 -3.37 8.87
C PHE A 5 -0.27 -2.47 7.66
N GLY A 6 -1.36 -1.76 7.76
CA GLY A 6 -1.85 -0.87 6.71
C GLY A 6 -2.92 0.07 7.22
N TRP A 7 -3.84 0.41 6.36
CA TRP A 7 -4.96 1.27 6.67
C TRP A 7 -6.23 0.41 6.78
N GLY A 8 -7.09 0.73 7.72
CA GLY A 8 -8.39 0.09 7.87
C GLY A 8 -9.30 0.30 6.65
N PRO A 9 -10.46 -0.37 6.62
CA PRO A 9 -11.45 -0.21 5.55
C PRO A 9 -11.89 1.25 5.40
N MET A 10 -11.89 1.75 4.16
CA MET A 10 -12.32 3.10 3.83
C MET A 10 -12.74 3.18 2.36
N PHE A 11 -13.70 4.03 2.04
CA PHE A 11 -14.22 4.24 0.68
C PHE A 11 -14.76 2.97 0.02
N GLY A 12 -15.32 2.05 0.79
CA GLY A 12 -15.82 0.76 0.30
C GLY A 12 -14.74 -0.26 -0.05
N CYS A 13 -13.47 0.03 0.24
CA CYS A 13 -12.33 -0.86 0.05
C CYS A 13 -11.80 -1.37 1.39
N GLN A 14 -11.13 -2.52 1.39
CA GLN A 14 -10.44 -3.05 2.57
C GLN A 14 -9.28 -2.14 3.04
N SER A 15 -8.71 -1.38 2.13
CA SER A 15 -7.75 -0.32 2.43
C SER A 15 -7.80 0.76 1.34
N PRO A 16 -7.60 2.03 1.68
CA PRO A 16 -7.48 3.12 0.71
C PRO A 16 -6.15 3.11 -0.07
N SER A 17 -5.19 2.27 0.32
CA SER A 17 -3.88 2.17 -0.32
C SER A 17 -3.81 0.98 -1.29
N PRO A 18 -3.49 1.21 -2.59
CA PRO A 18 -3.31 0.12 -3.54
C PRO A 18 -2.16 -0.82 -3.17
N PHE A 19 -1.10 -0.32 -2.54
CA PHE A 19 0.03 -1.16 -2.10
C PHE A 19 -0.33 -2.05 -0.91
N VAL A 20 -1.14 -1.56 0.02
CA VAL A 20 -1.68 -2.39 1.11
C VAL A 20 -2.61 -3.46 0.54
N MET A 21 -3.49 -3.10 -0.42
CA MET A 21 -4.36 -4.05 -1.11
C MET A 21 -3.55 -5.12 -1.86
N LYS A 22 -2.46 -4.73 -2.54
CA LYS A 22 -1.56 -5.68 -3.21
C LYS A 22 -0.98 -6.68 -2.22
N ALA A 23 -0.43 -6.23 -1.10
CA ALA A 23 0.14 -7.13 -0.08
C ALA A 23 -0.93 -8.04 0.53
N ASP A 24 -2.10 -7.51 0.82
CA ASP A 24 -3.25 -8.28 1.34
C ASP A 24 -3.67 -9.40 0.38
N ILE A 25 -3.79 -9.09 -0.91
CA ILE A 25 -4.13 -10.07 -1.95
C ILE A 25 -3.06 -11.16 -2.06
N HIS A 26 -1.77 -10.80 -2.06
CA HIS A 26 -0.70 -11.79 -2.10
C HIS A 26 -0.75 -12.73 -0.89
N LEU A 27 -0.95 -12.21 0.33
CA LEU A 27 -1.08 -13.04 1.53
C LEU A 27 -2.29 -13.99 1.44
N GLN A 28 -3.42 -13.52 0.89
CA GLN A 28 -4.57 -14.39 0.64
C GLN A 28 -4.26 -15.47 -0.43
N MET A 29 -3.54 -15.12 -1.50
CA MET A 29 -3.13 -16.08 -2.54
C MET A 29 -2.22 -17.17 -2.00
N PHE A 30 -1.40 -16.89 -0.98
CA PHE A 30 -0.62 -17.91 -0.27
C PHE A 30 -1.48 -18.85 0.60
N GLY A 31 -2.75 -18.51 0.84
CA GLY A 31 -3.66 -19.33 1.66
C GLY A 31 -3.28 -19.37 3.14
N MET A 32 -2.44 -18.48 3.61
CA MET A 32 -1.98 -18.45 5.00
C MET A 32 -2.87 -17.54 5.86
N PRO A 33 -3.08 -17.89 7.14
CA PRO A 33 -3.77 -17.01 8.07
C PRO A 33 -2.88 -15.81 8.44
N PHE A 34 -3.46 -14.63 8.48
CA PHE A 34 -2.81 -13.41 8.98
C PHE A 34 -3.82 -12.43 9.55
N ASP A 35 -3.36 -11.61 10.47
CA ASP A 35 -4.13 -10.51 11.04
C ASP A 35 -3.87 -9.20 10.31
N ARG A 36 -4.78 -8.25 10.45
CA ARG A 36 -4.66 -6.90 9.93
C ARG A 36 -4.64 -5.90 11.07
N ALA A 37 -3.71 -4.95 11.04
CA ALA A 37 -3.57 -3.89 12.01
C ALA A 37 -3.34 -2.54 11.35
N ILE A 38 -3.62 -1.47 12.11
CA ILE A 38 -3.32 -0.11 11.66
C ILE A 38 -1.82 0.12 11.74
N ALA A 39 -1.26 0.66 10.66
CA ALA A 39 0.17 0.94 10.57
C ALA A 39 0.56 2.11 11.50
N ASP A 40 1.61 1.90 12.26
CA ASP A 40 2.37 2.95 12.92
C ASP A 40 3.62 3.23 12.07
N LEU A 41 3.62 4.34 11.36
CA LEU A 41 4.69 4.68 10.42
C LEU A 41 5.99 5.10 11.12
N ASP A 42 5.92 5.50 12.38
CA ASP A 42 7.10 5.89 13.15
C ASP A 42 7.87 4.66 13.67
N SER A 43 7.23 3.51 13.68
CA SER A 43 7.82 2.23 14.11
C SER A 43 8.65 1.52 13.03
N VAL A 44 8.67 2.00 11.78
CA VAL A 44 9.31 1.35 10.64
C VAL A 44 10.27 2.27 9.89
N ALA A 45 11.33 1.70 9.33
CA ALA A 45 12.44 2.47 8.76
C ALA A 45 12.06 3.30 7.52
N LYS A 46 11.15 2.79 6.69
CA LYS A 46 10.70 3.49 5.47
C LYS A 46 9.58 4.49 5.72
N HIS A 47 9.00 4.54 6.92
CA HIS A 47 7.84 5.38 7.27
C HIS A 47 6.67 5.23 6.26
N LYS A 48 6.43 4.00 5.80
CA LYS A 48 5.41 3.67 4.78
C LYS A 48 4.69 2.37 5.11
N ALA A 49 3.43 2.28 4.65
CA ALA A 49 2.65 1.05 4.61
C ALA A 49 2.53 0.58 3.15
N PRO A 50 2.45 -0.75 2.90
CA PRO A 50 2.36 -1.83 3.88
C PRO A 50 3.69 -2.24 4.49
N TYR A 51 3.62 -2.83 5.65
CA TYR A 51 4.66 -3.70 6.19
C TYR A 51 4.02 -4.89 6.91
N VAL A 52 4.79 -5.95 7.09
CA VAL A 52 4.36 -7.15 7.80
C VAL A 52 5.29 -7.41 8.96
N GLU A 53 4.73 -7.80 10.10
CA GLU A 53 5.48 -8.49 11.15
C GLU A 53 5.24 -9.99 11.00
N ASP A 54 6.32 -10.75 10.85
CA ASP A 54 6.28 -12.20 10.74
C ASP A 54 7.37 -12.81 11.63
N GLU A 55 6.92 -13.53 12.67
CA GLU A 55 7.82 -14.17 13.66
C GLU A 55 8.82 -13.18 14.32
N GLY A 56 8.37 -11.96 14.59
CA GLY A 56 9.18 -10.90 15.18
C GLY A 56 10.09 -10.16 14.17
N ARG A 57 9.97 -10.46 12.89
CA ARG A 57 10.71 -9.78 11.82
C ARG A 57 9.78 -8.82 11.08
N ILE A 58 10.25 -7.58 10.86
CA ILE A 58 9.55 -6.58 10.05
C ILE A 58 10.01 -6.68 8.60
N ILE A 59 9.06 -6.80 7.67
CA ILE A 59 9.27 -6.79 6.24
C ILE A 59 8.47 -5.64 5.65
N GLU A 60 9.16 -4.65 5.12
CA GLU A 60 8.57 -3.45 4.53
C GLU A 60 8.54 -3.53 3.00
N ASP A 61 7.51 -2.96 2.36
CA ASP A 61 7.26 -2.95 0.92
C ASP A 61 6.53 -4.19 0.40
N SER A 62 5.48 -3.95 -0.41
CA SER A 62 4.61 -5.01 -0.94
C SER A 62 5.33 -6.05 -1.79
N THR A 63 6.39 -5.66 -2.50
CA THR A 63 7.21 -6.57 -3.30
C THR A 63 8.07 -7.45 -2.40
N PHE A 64 8.72 -6.87 -1.38
CA PHE A 64 9.54 -7.65 -0.45
C PHE A 64 8.69 -8.55 0.46
N ILE A 65 7.47 -8.14 0.80
CA ILE A 65 6.50 -9.00 1.49
C ILE A 65 6.21 -10.24 0.64
N ARG A 66 5.89 -10.07 -0.66
CA ARG A 66 5.70 -11.20 -1.57
C ARG A 66 6.90 -12.13 -1.59
N LEU A 67 8.09 -11.60 -1.85
CA LEU A 67 9.32 -12.40 -1.95
C LEU A 67 9.65 -13.15 -0.64
N HIS A 68 9.39 -12.52 0.52
CA HIS A 68 9.57 -13.17 1.81
C HIS A 68 8.71 -14.43 1.94
N PHE A 69 7.42 -14.32 1.61
CA PHE A 69 6.50 -15.45 1.74
C PHE A 69 6.68 -16.49 0.64
N GLU A 70 7.05 -16.12 -0.58
CA GLU A 70 7.46 -17.08 -1.61
C GLU A 70 8.63 -17.93 -1.11
N ALA A 71 9.66 -17.30 -0.55
CA ALA A 71 10.81 -18.01 -0.01
C ALA A 71 10.47 -18.86 1.22
N LYS A 72 9.69 -18.31 2.15
CA LYS A 72 9.29 -19.01 3.40
C LYS A 72 8.43 -20.25 3.14
N LEU A 73 7.52 -20.17 2.18
CA LEU A 73 6.53 -21.23 1.90
C LEU A 73 6.97 -22.17 0.77
N GLY A 74 8.08 -21.87 0.08
CA GLY A 74 8.46 -22.59 -1.13
C GLY A 74 7.42 -22.43 -2.25
N ALA A 75 6.73 -21.29 -2.28
CA ALA A 75 5.67 -20.97 -3.22
C ALA A 75 6.17 -20.03 -4.32
N ASP A 76 5.44 -19.97 -5.41
CA ASP A 76 5.71 -19.08 -6.53
C ASP A 76 4.36 -18.60 -7.09
N LEU A 77 4.00 -17.35 -6.86
CA LEU A 77 2.74 -16.77 -7.34
C LEU A 77 2.68 -16.64 -8.87
N ASP A 78 3.84 -16.71 -9.53
CA ASP A 78 3.95 -16.73 -11.00
C ASP A 78 4.11 -18.16 -11.54
N HIS A 79 3.78 -19.19 -10.74
CA HIS A 79 3.88 -20.57 -11.17
C HIS A 79 3.17 -20.82 -12.50
N GLY A 80 3.87 -21.49 -13.42
CA GLY A 80 3.36 -21.78 -14.75
C GLY A 80 3.66 -20.70 -15.82
N LEU A 81 4.16 -19.52 -15.45
CA LEU A 81 4.61 -18.52 -16.40
C LEU A 81 6.00 -18.84 -16.95
N SER A 82 6.19 -18.68 -18.27
CA SER A 82 7.51 -18.72 -18.89
C SER A 82 8.39 -17.52 -18.43
N ALA A 83 9.71 -17.59 -18.66
CA ALA A 83 10.60 -16.49 -18.34
C ALA A 83 10.22 -15.18 -19.07
N GLU A 84 9.76 -15.26 -20.31
CA GLU A 84 9.26 -14.12 -21.06
C GLU A 84 7.98 -13.53 -20.45
N GLN A 85 7.03 -14.39 -20.06
CA GLN A 85 5.79 -13.96 -19.42
C GLN A 85 6.05 -13.30 -18.06
N ARG A 86 7.01 -13.81 -17.28
CA ARG A 86 7.44 -13.19 -16.01
C ARG A 86 8.07 -11.82 -16.23
N ALA A 87 8.89 -11.66 -17.27
CA ALA A 87 9.47 -10.37 -17.62
C ALA A 87 8.39 -9.35 -18.01
N ILE A 88 7.40 -9.77 -18.81
CA ILE A 88 6.25 -8.93 -19.17
C ILE A 88 5.42 -8.56 -17.93
N ALA A 89 5.13 -9.52 -17.07
CA ALA A 89 4.39 -9.29 -15.82
C ALA A 89 5.13 -8.28 -14.91
N THR A 90 6.44 -8.45 -14.74
CA THR A 90 7.26 -7.50 -13.97
C THR A 90 7.26 -6.09 -14.57
N ALA A 91 7.38 -5.99 -15.90
CA ALA A 91 7.32 -4.68 -16.58
C ALA A 91 5.95 -4.01 -16.41
N ALA A 92 4.85 -4.77 -16.52
CA ALA A 92 3.51 -4.28 -16.29
C ALA A 92 3.32 -3.83 -14.83
N GLU A 93 3.78 -4.62 -13.87
CA GLU A 93 3.74 -4.27 -12.44
C GLU A 93 4.46 -2.94 -12.16
N ARG A 94 5.68 -2.76 -12.67
CA ARG A 94 6.41 -1.49 -12.54
C ARG A 94 5.68 -0.32 -13.18
N MET A 95 5.10 -0.53 -14.36
CA MET A 95 4.30 0.51 -15.03
C MET A 95 3.10 0.95 -14.17
N PHE A 96 2.40 0.02 -13.55
CA PHE A 96 1.29 0.34 -12.64
C PHE A 96 1.76 1.01 -11.35
N GLU A 97 2.83 0.53 -10.76
CA GLU A 97 3.34 1.09 -9.50
C GLU A 97 3.98 2.48 -9.69
N ASP A 98 4.72 2.69 -10.77
CA ASP A 98 5.44 3.95 -10.97
C ASP A 98 4.56 5.00 -11.68
N ARG A 99 3.85 4.62 -12.74
CA ARG A 99 3.14 5.59 -13.60
C ARG A 99 1.67 5.74 -13.22
N LEU A 100 0.94 4.64 -13.09
CA LEU A 100 -0.48 4.73 -12.74
C LEU A 100 -0.68 5.26 -11.33
N THR A 101 0.20 4.92 -10.38
CA THR A 101 0.15 5.46 -9.01
C THR A 101 0.32 6.99 -9.01
N ALA A 102 1.22 7.54 -9.83
CA ALA A 102 1.36 8.98 -9.97
C ALA A 102 0.09 9.64 -10.52
N ILE A 103 -0.54 9.04 -11.54
CA ILE A 103 -1.81 9.51 -12.10
C ILE A 103 -2.92 9.45 -11.04
N VAL A 104 -3.06 8.32 -10.35
CA VAL A 104 -4.04 8.16 -9.27
C VAL A 104 -3.77 9.15 -8.13
N GLY A 105 -2.51 9.41 -7.81
CA GLY A 105 -2.10 10.42 -6.84
C GLY A 105 -2.59 11.81 -7.25
N HIS A 106 -2.33 12.21 -8.49
CA HIS A 106 -2.82 13.46 -9.04
C HIS A 106 -4.36 13.56 -8.93
N GLU A 107 -5.06 12.60 -9.51
CA GLU A 107 -6.54 12.59 -9.53
C GLU A 107 -7.15 12.64 -8.13
N ARG A 108 -6.63 11.85 -7.18
CA ARG A 108 -7.19 11.78 -5.83
C ARG A 108 -6.88 13.00 -4.97
N TRP A 109 -5.68 13.57 -5.10
CA TRP A 109 -5.19 14.58 -4.17
C TRP A 109 -5.24 15.99 -4.72
N LEU A 110 -5.12 16.17 -6.05
CA LEU A 110 -5.01 17.49 -6.66
C LEU A 110 -6.30 17.96 -7.32
N GLU A 111 -7.09 17.02 -7.86
CA GLU A 111 -8.44 17.36 -8.34
C GLU A 111 -9.36 17.63 -7.15
N ARG A 112 -10.04 18.80 -7.21
CA ARG A 112 -10.79 19.32 -6.08
C ARG A 112 -11.91 18.37 -5.63
N ASP A 113 -12.76 17.98 -6.55
CA ASP A 113 -13.94 17.19 -6.24
C ASP A 113 -13.56 15.80 -5.71
N ASN A 114 -12.54 15.19 -6.29
CA ASN A 114 -12.01 13.90 -5.85
C ASN A 114 -11.39 14.00 -4.45
N PHE A 115 -10.66 15.08 -4.17
CA PHE A 115 -10.09 15.33 -2.85
C PHE A 115 -11.17 15.48 -1.79
N GLU A 116 -12.20 16.30 -2.05
CA GLU A 116 -13.30 16.55 -1.12
C GLU A 116 -14.10 15.27 -0.80
N HIS A 117 -14.31 14.40 -1.79
CA HIS A 117 -15.04 13.12 -1.59
C HIS A 117 -14.16 11.98 -1.05
N GLY A 118 -12.86 12.13 -1.01
CA GLY A 118 -11.91 11.10 -0.61
C GLY A 118 -10.89 11.55 0.44
N PRO A 119 -9.68 11.95 0.05
CA PRO A 119 -8.58 12.22 0.97
C PRO A 119 -8.83 13.24 2.06
N ALA A 120 -9.77 14.17 1.88
CA ALA A 120 -10.17 15.14 2.91
C ALA A 120 -10.57 14.44 4.23
N ALA A 121 -11.17 13.26 4.15
CA ALA A 121 -11.55 12.47 5.32
C ALA A 121 -10.37 12.07 6.22
N PHE A 122 -9.15 11.96 5.68
CA PHE A 122 -7.95 11.61 6.47
C PHE A 122 -7.58 12.71 7.47
N PHE A 123 -8.03 13.94 7.24
CA PHE A 123 -7.70 15.09 8.09
C PHE A 123 -8.76 15.38 9.16
N GLY A 124 -9.77 14.52 9.30
CA GLY A 124 -10.85 14.72 10.27
C GLY A 124 -10.38 14.88 11.73
N ALA A 125 -9.32 14.19 12.11
CA ALA A 125 -8.71 14.27 13.44
C ALA A 125 -7.75 15.45 13.63
N VAL A 126 -7.36 16.15 12.55
CA VAL A 126 -6.45 17.31 12.64
C VAL A 126 -7.20 18.51 13.19
N PRO A 127 -6.69 19.20 14.22
CA PRO A 127 -7.35 20.39 14.79
C PRO A 127 -7.59 21.50 13.76
N GLU A 128 -8.78 22.12 13.81
CA GLU A 128 -9.20 23.16 12.86
C GLU A 128 -8.17 24.25 12.57
N PRO A 129 -7.50 24.87 13.58
CA PRO A 129 -6.60 25.97 13.28
C PRO A 129 -5.43 25.61 12.36
N VAL A 130 -5.01 24.33 12.32
CA VAL A 130 -3.85 23.88 11.53
C VAL A 130 -4.24 22.98 10.34
N ARG A 131 -5.48 22.51 10.29
CA ARG A 131 -5.94 21.55 9.27
C ARG A 131 -5.69 22.03 7.86
N ALA A 132 -6.03 23.28 7.55
CA ALA A 132 -5.85 23.86 6.21
C ALA A 132 -4.36 23.87 5.79
N ALA A 133 -3.46 24.20 6.71
CA ALA A 133 -2.03 24.21 6.44
C ALA A 133 -1.49 22.79 6.20
N VAL A 134 -1.90 21.82 7.01
CA VAL A 134 -1.50 20.40 6.86
C VAL A 134 -2.01 19.83 5.53
N ILE A 135 -3.25 20.13 5.13
CA ILE A 135 -3.80 19.75 3.83
C ILE A 135 -2.97 20.36 2.70
N ALA A 136 -2.68 21.65 2.75
CA ALA A 136 -1.92 22.34 1.70
C ALA A 136 -0.52 21.74 1.55
N GLU A 137 0.19 21.51 2.66
CA GLU A 137 1.52 20.89 2.66
C GLU A 137 1.47 19.46 2.09
N THR A 138 0.47 18.66 2.47
CA THR A 138 0.32 17.29 1.98
C THR A 138 0.06 17.28 0.47
N ARG A 139 -0.82 18.15 -0.03
CA ARG A 139 -1.09 18.27 -1.47
C ARG A 139 0.12 18.75 -2.26
N GLU A 140 0.95 19.63 -1.68
CA GLU A 140 2.18 20.08 -2.34
C GLU A 140 3.19 18.94 -2.49
N ARG A 141 3.31 18.06 -1.49
CA ARG A 141 4.17 16.84 -1.60
C ARG A 141 3.71 15.85 -2.68
N VAL A 142 2.46 15.88 -3.08
CA VAL A 142 1.94 15.03 -4.18
C VAL A 142 2.25 15.63 -5.55
N ARG A 143 2.50 16.96 -5.64
CA ARG A 143 2.86 17.66 -6.90
C ARG A 143 4.31 17.46 -7.32
N THR A 144 5.19 17.19 -6.36
CA THR A 144 6.65 17.04 -6.55
C THR A 144 7.05 15.58 -6.72
#